data_0e5e80b1a5cd86fd1b27186cd426913d
#
_entry.id   0e5e80b1a5cd86fd1b27186cd426913d
#
_cell.length_a   1.000
_cell.length_b   1.000
_cell.length_c   1.000
_cell.angle_alpha   90.00
_cell.angle_beta   90.00
_cell.angle_gamma   90.00
#
_symmetry.space_group_name_H-M   'P 1'
#
loop_
_entity.id
_entity.type
_entity.pdbx_description
1 polymer ?
#
loop_
_entity_poly.entity_id
_entity_poly.type
_entity_poly.pdbx_seq_one_letter_code
_entity_poly.pdbx_strand_id
1 'polypeptide(L)'
;MAKRWIAGLALTAALFGHTARADDAPPTPFIVIDQFGYTPAMAKIAIVRSPETGFDAGWNFTPGALYQVIDTKTGAVVYEGRPAAFRDGAVDPASGDHTWRFDFSVITAPGRYLIRDKLAGYDSYPFDIAPDVYKPVLRAAVRMLYYQRADTVKDARFAGAAWADGLDHMGKGQDGEARLFSKPGDKTTARDLHGGWFDAGDYNKYTAWTANYVIALLGIYAEKPAIWTDDFDIPESGNGVPDLLDETKWGLDWVVRMQNDDGSVLSVMGLSHASPPSAAKGPSFYGPATTAATYGAAGAYAYGAKIYGGFAPFATYAADLKARAIKAWTWAQSHPDVTFYNNDPRDHSEGLAAGQQEPDAHGRAVKALVAAIYLFDLTGDDTYRAYVDAHYTDGDTDAIELLMHYAGLAQATPAIAQAIRTNVTQGIEPVWPKGEADAYLSWVPGYWWGSNLIKANTGNLFADEALYGLGAHPAGAAMARAAGYVHYIHGVNPLGKVYLSNMKALGASNSVNRFYHTWFAPGSTWADVRTSKFGPAPGYLVGGANPTYTWSKGCPQINARCGSAPPSPPAGQPDEKAYTDFSDGWPIDSWEVTEDSEAYQIGYIRLLARFVD
;
A
#
# COMPACT_ATOMS: atom_id res chain seq x y z
N MET A 1 43.73 37.11 67.06
CA MET A 1 43.58 35.67 67.34
C MET A 1 42.09 35.32 67.21
N ALA A 2 41.69 34.81 66.06
CA ALA A 2 40.30 34.45 65.79
C ALA A 2 40.23 32.97 65.40
N LYS A 3 39.60 32.17 66.26
CA LYS A 3 39.31 30.75 65.98
C LYS A 3 38.10 30.66 65.07
N ARG A 4 38.32 30.07 63.83
CA ARG A 4 37.25 29.68 62.92
C ARG A 4 36.77 28.28 63.30
N TRP A 5 35.45 28.15 63.56
CA TRP A 5 34.77 26.86 63.60
C TRP A 5 34.34 26.43 62.20
N ILE A 6 34.67 25.22 61.82
CA ILE A 6 34.17 24.58 60.61
C ILE A 6 33.06 23.63 61.02
N ALA A 7 31.82 23.95 60.61
CA ALA A 7 30.68 23.07 60.74
C ALA A 7 30.66 22.13 59.54
N GLY A 8 30.81 20.83 59.76
CA GLY A 8 30.68 19.80 58.74
C GLY A 8 29.19 19.53 58.47
N LEU A 9 28.77 19.76 57.25
CA LEU A 9 27.47 19.29 56.75
C LEU A 9 27.62 17.83 56.25
N ALA A 10 27.00 16.90 56.93
CA ALA A 10 26.87 15.53 56.47
C ALA A 10 25.75 15.47 55.41
N LEU A 11 26.11 15.25 54.16
CA LEU A 11 25.18 15.02 53.08
C LEU A 11 24.79 13.53 53.10
N THR A 12 23.59 13.21 53.57
CA THR A 12 22.98 11.89 53.43
C THR A 12 22.47 11.74 52.00
N ALA A 13 23.22 11.04 51.16
CA ALA A 13 22.77 10.60 49.85
C ALA A 13 21.72 9.51 50.03
N ALA A 14 20.45 9.84 49.82
CA ALA A 14 19.39 8.86 49.68
C ALA A 14 19.58 8.16 48.31
N LEU A 15 20.08 6.95 48.32
CA LEU A 15 20.08 6.04 47.22
C LEU A 15 18.60 5.66 46.93
N PHE A 16 17.95 6.39 46.04
CA PHE A 16 16.77 5.88 45.38
C PHE A 16 17.22 4.74 44.45
N GLY A 17 17.13 3.53 44.94
CA GLY A 17 17.21 2.33 44.10
C GLY A 17 16.07 2.38 43.10
N HIS A 18 16.34 2.79 41.88
CA HIS A 18 15.47 2.44 40.75
C HIS A 18 15.57 0.94 40.64
N THR A 19 14.57 0.22 41.12
CA THR A 19 14.31 -1.13 40.65
C THR A 19 13.98 -0.99 39.17
N ALA A 20 14.93 -1.35 38.29
CA ALA A 20 14.64 -1.54 36.88
C ALA A 20 13.42 -2.45 36.81
N ARG A 21 12.30 -1.93 36.28
CA ARG A 21 11.15 -2.74 35.94
C ARG A 21 11.59 -3.73 34.87
N ALA A 22 11.06 -4.93 34.94
CA ALA A 22 11.28 -5.99 33.94
C ALA A 22 10.78 -5.62 32.51
N ASP A 23 10.42 -4.35 32.30
CA ASP A 23 9.80 -3.81 31.08
C ASP A 23 10.83 -3.30 30.04
N ASP A 24 12.14 -3.34 30.31
CA ASP A 24 13.18 -2.73 29.46
C ASP A 24 14.00 -3.73 28.61
N ALA A 25 13.64 -5.00 28.59
CA ALA A 25 14.26 -5.94 27.65
C ALA A 25 13.78 -5.65 26.22
N PRO A 26 14.70 -5.55 25.22
CA PRO A 26 14.26 -5.36 23.85
C PRO A 26 13.38 -6.55 23.42
N PRO A 27 12.32 -6.32 22.63
CA PRO A 27 11.47 -7.39 22.14
C PRO A 27 12.28 -8.43 21.38
N THR A 28 11.91 -9.70 21.51
CA THR A 28 12.60 -10.78 20.81
C THR A 28 12.17 -10.86 19.35
N PRO A 29 13.06 -11.23 18.42
CA PRO A 29 12.68 -11.55 17.04
C PRO A 29 11.98 -12.91 16.88
N PHE A 30 11.83 -13.69 17.98
CA PHE A 30 11.32 -15.06 17.94
C PHE A 30 9.82 -15.18 18.18
N ILE A 31 9.15 -14.13 18.65
CA ILE A 31 7.70 -14.09 18.87
C ILE A 31 7.14 -12.92 18.05
N VAL A 32 6.53 -13.21 16.92
CA VAL A 32 6.01 -12.19 16.00
C VAL A 32 4.50 -12.08 16.08
N ILE A 33 4.03 -10.86 16.12
CA ILE A 33 2.61 -10.49 16.30
C ILE A 33 2.26 -9.31 15.41
N ASP A 34 0.97 -9.02 15.23
CA ASP A 34 0.52 -7.73 14.71
C ASP A 34 0.85 -6.64 15.73
N GLN A 35 1.77 -5.74 15.39
CA GLN A 35 2.27 -4.74 16.33
C GLN A 35 1.28 -3.59 16.59
N PHE A 36 0.29 -3.40 15.72
CA PHE A 36 -0.83 -2.52 16.03
C PHE A 36 -1.81 -3.19 16.98
N GLY A 37 -2.07 -4.49 16.75
CA GLY A 37 -2.93 -5.30 17.60
C GLY A 37 -4.07 -5.97 16.86
N TYR A 38 -5.16 -6.19 17.59
CA TYR A 38 -6.26 -7.03 17.15
C TYR A 38 -7.61 -6.44 17.57
N THR A 39 -8.66 -6.64 16.77
CA THR A 39 -10.01 -6.40 17.26
C THR A 39 -10.44 -7.51 18.24
N PRO A 40 -11.34 -7.25 19.21
CA PRO A 40 -11.72 -8.22 20.22
C PRO A 40 -12.23 -9.56 19.66
N ALA A 41 -12.98 -9.52 18.57
CA ALA A 41 -13.67 -10.69 18.01
C ALA A 41 -12.85 -11.50 17.00
N MET A 42 -11.74 -10.94 16.46
CA MET A 42 -10.96 -11.65 15.43
C MET A 42 -10.09 -12.76 16.04
N ALA A 43 -9.67 -13.70 15.19
CA ALA A 43 -8.63 -14.66 15.54
C ALA A 43 -7.31 -13.95 15.85
N LYS A 44 -6.61 -14.37 16.91
CA LYS A 44 -5.36 -13.79 17.38
C LYS A 44 -4.31 -14.88 17.51
N ILE A 45 -3.42 -14.93 16.52
CA ILE A 45 -2.39 -15.98 16.45
C ILE A 45 -1.03 -15.29 16.38
N ALA A 46 -0.19 -15.55 17.37
CA ALA A 46 1.23 -15.23 17.30
C ALA A 46 2.00 -16.37 16.67
N ILE A 47 3.04 -16.05 15.92
CA ILE A 47 3.97 -17.06 15.43
C ILE A 47 5.24 -17.02 16.27
N VAL A 48 5.58 -18.18 16.86
CA VAL A 48 6.87 -18.42 17.47
C VAL A 48 7.76 -19.03 16.39
N ARG A 49 8.96 -18.49 16.20
CA ARG A 49 9.86 -18.91 15.12
C ARG A 49 11.24 -19.28 15.65
N SER A 50 11.84 -20.29 15.04
CA SER A 50 13.25 -20.66 15.23
C SER A 50 13.91 -20.74 13.85
N PRO A 51 14.83 -19.80 13.50
CA PRO A 51 15.41 -19.76 12.17
C PRO A 51 16.39 -20.92 11.95
N GLU A 52 16.25 -21.59 10.80
CA GLU A 52 17.13 -22.68 10.36
C GLU A 52 18.00 -22.22 9.16
N THR A 53 17.42 -21.41 8.25
CA THR A 53 18.10 -20.88 7.07
C THR A 53 17.89 -19.38 6.94
N GLY A 54 18.81 -18.70 6.23
CA GLY A 54 18.79 -17.27 6.02
C GLY A 54 19.84 -16.54 6.87
N PHE A 55 19.83 -15.21 6.84
CA PHE A 55 20.80 -14.36 7.52
C PHE A 55 20.81 -14.55 9.04
N ASP A 56 19.72 -15.05 9.61
CA ASP A 56 19.47 -15.25 11.02
C ASP A 56 19.60 -16.72 11.47
N ALA A 57 20.04 -17.63 10.60
CA ALA A 57 20.23 -19.06 10.91
C ALA A 57 21.14 -19.35 12.12
N GLY A 58 22.04 -18.38 12.45
CA GLY A 58 22.90 -18.49 13.64
C GLY A 58 22.23 -18.08 14.95
N TRP A 59 20.97 -17.64 14.94
CA TRP A 59 20.22 -17.23 16.14
C TRP A 59 19.63 -18.46 16.81
N ASN A 60 20.40 -19.11 17.65
CA ASN A 60 19.98 -20.33 18.33
C ASN A 60 18.83 -20.04 19.31
N PHE A 61 17.64 -20.49 18.98
CA PHE A 61 16.46 -20.38 19.83
C PHE A 61 15.71 -21.71 19.93
N THR A 62 15.43 -22.13 21.16
CA THR A 62 14.57 -23.26 21.43
C THR A 62 13.31 -22.76 22.13
N PRO A 63 12.13 -22.84 21.49
CA PRO A 63 10.88 -22.39 22.09
C PRO A 63 10.56 -23.12 23.40
N GLY A 64 10.10 -22.36 24.38
CA GLY A 64 9.55 -22.90 25.62
C GLY A 64 8.24 -23.67 25.40
N ALA A 65 7.87 -24.47 26.36
CA ALA A 65 6.62 -25.24 26.29
C ALA A 65 5.37 -24.42 26.64
N LEU A 66 5.52 -23.26 27.27
CA LEU A 66 4.42 -22.42 27.76
C LEU A 66 4.66 -20.95 27.44
N TYR A 67 3.63 -20.32 26.92
CA TYR A 67 3.59 -18.88 26.60
C TYR A 67 2.49 -18.21 27.40
N GLN A 68 2.73 -16.97 27.80
CA GLN A 68 1.84 -16.15 28.62
C GLN A 68 1.45 -14.89 27.87
N VAL A 69 0.15 -14.55 27.90
CA VAL A 69 -0.31 -13.19 27.54
C VAL A 69 -0.34 -12.38 28.84
N ILE A 70 0.39 -11.28 28.85
CA ILE A 70 0.58 -10.41 30.00
C ILE A 70 -0.05 -9.04 29.71
N ASP A 71 -0.93 -8.59 30.61
CA ASP A 71 -1.42 -7.21 30.60
C ASP A 71 -0.26 -6.28 31.04
N THR A 72 0.17 -5.42 30.14
CA THR A 72 1.34 -4.55 30.38
C THR A 72 1.12 -3.48 31.45
N LYS A 73 -0.15 -3.14 31.74
CA LYS A 73 -0.51 -2.13 32.74
C LYS A 73 -0.43 -2.71 34.15
N THR A 74 -0.85 -3.95 34.31
CA THR A 74 -0.94 -4.61 35.64
C THR A 74 0.18 -5.61 35.90
N GLY A 75 0.86 -6.08 34.87
CA GLY A 75 1.80 -7.20 34.92
C GLY A 75 1.13 -8.56 35.14
N ALA A 76 -0.20 -8.63 35.09
CA ALA A 76 -0.94 -9.86 35.31
C ALA A 76 -0.88 -10.78 34.09
N VAL A 77 -0.67 -12.07 34.32
CA VAL A 77 -0.87 -13.11 33.31
C VAL A 77 -2.38 -13.33 33.13
N VAL A 78 -2.90 -12.98 31.95
CA VAL A 78 -4.33 -13.10 31.62
C VAL A 78 -4.65 -14.40 30.85
N TYR A 79 -3.63 -15.02 30.25
CA TYR A 79 -3.76 -16.31 29.58
C TYR A 79 -2.41 -17.04 29.58
N GLU A 80 -2.46 -18.35 29.67
CA GLU A 80 -1.29 -19.24 29.52
C GLU A 80 -1.67 -20.40 28.63
N GLY A 81 -0.84 -20.72 27.64
CA GLY A 81 -1.10 -21.79 26.68
C GLY A 81 0.17 -22.38 26.09
N ARG A 82 0.02 -23.45 25.32
CA ARG A 82 1.09 -24.11 24.59
C ARG A 82 0.99 -23.74 23.11
N PRO A 83 2.08 -23.36 22.46
CA PRO A 83 2.08 -23.20 21.01
C PRO A 83 2.02 -24.56 20.33
N ALA A 84 1.30 -24.64 19.20
CA ALA A 84 1.20 -25.84 18.38
C ALA A 84 2.25 -25.80 17.26
N ALA A 85 3.05 -26.85 17.14
CA ALA A 85 4.02 -26.96 16.07
C ALA A 85 3.33 -26.94 14.69
N PHE A 86 3.83 -26.14 13.78
CA PHE A 86 3.38 -26.13 12.41
C PHE A 86 4.06 -27.26 11.63
N ARG A 87 3.30 -28.06 10.88
CA ARG A 87 3.77 -29.21 10.09
C ARG A 87 4.72 -30.15 10.89
N ASP A 88 4.33 -30.47 12.11
CA ASP A 88 5.12 -31.34 13.01
C ASP A 88 6.57 -30.84 13.23
N GLY A 89 6.78 -29.53 13.14
CA GLY A 89 8.09 -28.89 13.32
C GLY A 89 8.98 -28.90 12.07
N ALA A 90 8.45 -29.19 10.89
CA ALA A 90 9.20 -29.05 9.65
C ALA A 90 9.58 -27.58 9.37
N VAL A 91 10.73 -27.39 8.70
CA VAL A 91 11.16 -26.08 8.22
C VAL A 91 10.18 -25.62 7.13
N ASP A 92 9.70 -24.39 7.26
CA ASP A 92 8.93 -23.74 6.21
C ASP A 92 9.87 -23.25 5.09
N PRO A 93 9.69 -23.66 3.84
CA PRO A 93 10.62 -23.33 2.78
C PRO A 93 10.62 -21.84 2.38
N ALA A 94 9.50 -21.12 2.56
CA ALA A 94 9.43 -19.72 2.18
C ALA A 94 10.15 -18.80 3.18
N SER A 95 10.10 -19.14 4.47
CA SER A 95 10.75 -18.38 5.54
C SER A 95 12.09 -18.97 6.00
N GLY A 96 12.31 -20.27 5.81
CA GLY A 96 13.46 -20.97 6.37
C GLY A 96 13.40 -21.13 7.89
N ASP A 97 12.22 -21.09 8.46
CA ASP A 97 11.98 -21.18 9.91
C ASP A 97 11.26 -22.47 10.30
N HIS A 98 11.57 -23.02 11.47
CA HIS A 98 10.64 -23.81 12.25
C HIS A 98 9.66 -22.88 12.91
N THR A 99 8.35 -23.19 12.88
CA THR A 99 7.32 -22.31 13.44
C THR A 99 6.33 -23.05 14.33
N TRP A 100 5.77 -22.29 15.29
CA TRP A 100 4.69 -22.71 16.16
C TRP A 100 3.64 -21.64 16.21
N ARG A 101 2.37 -22.02 16.21
CA ARG A 101 1.21 -21.13 16.34
C ARG A 101 0.77 -21.05 17.78
N PHE A 102 0.76 -19.87 18.35
CA PHE A 102 0.22 -19.59 19.68
C PHE A 102 -1.10 -18.85 19.54
N ASP A 103 -2.20 -19.57 19.73
CA ASP A 103 -3.55 -19.01 19.66
C ASP A 103 -3.94 -18.44 21.02
N PHE A 104 -4.26 -17.15 21.05
CA PHE A 104 -4.76 -16.42 22.20
C PHE A 104 -6.10 -15.70 21.91
N SER A 105 -6.85 -16.18 20.94
CA SER A 105 -8.13 -15.60 20.47
C SER A 105 -9.16 -15.48 21.60
N VAL A 106 -9.04 -16.30 22.65
CA VAL A 106 -9.88 -16.27 23.86
C VAL A 106 -9.80 -14.92 24.60
N ILE A 107 -8.73 -14.15 24.41
CA ILE A 107 -8.57 -12.83 25.01
C ILE A 107 -9.33 -11.81 24.17
N THR A 108 -10.46 -11.33 24.71
CA THR A 108 -11.33 -10.34 24.04
C THR A 108 -11.38 -9.01 24.79
N ALA A 109 -10.85 -8.95 26.01
CA ALA A 109 -10.85 -7.73 26.80
C ALA A 109 -9.97 -6.66 26.16
N PRO A 110 -10.46 -5.42 25.97
CA PRO A 110 -9.62 -4.32 25.53
C PRO A 110 -8.48 -4.02 26.52
N GLY A 111 -7.28 -3.78 25.98
CA GLY A 111 -6.08 -3.53 26.80
C GLY A 111 -4.81 -3.59 25.95
N ARG A 112 -3.67 -3.35 26.61
CA ARG A 112 -2.34 -3.47 25.99
C ARG A 112 -1.62 -4.68 26.55
N TYR A 113 -1.14 -5.53 25.69
CA TYR A 113 -0.61 -6.84 26.05
C TYR A 113 0.76 -7.08 25.41
N LEU A 114 1.46 -8.09 25.95
CA LEU A 114 2.61 -8.73 25.31
C LEU A 114 2.52 -10.26 25.48
N ILE A 115 3.25 -11.00 24.67
CA ILE A 115 3.39 -12.45 24.79
C ILE A 115 4.80 -12.74 25.29
N ARG A 116 4.89 -13.58 26.35
CA ARG A 116 6.15 -14.00 26.96
C ARG A 116 6.35 -15.51 26.84
N ASP A 117 7.53 -15.94 26.37
CA ASP A 117 8.00 -17.29 26.63
C ASP A 117 8.30 -17.43 28.12
N LYS A 118 7.51 -18.25 28.83
CA LYS A 118 7.59 -18.41 30.28
C LYS A 118 8.94 -18.96 30.75
N LEU A 119 9.58 -19.80 29.94
CA LEU A 119 10.84 -20.45 30.29
C LEU A 119 12.05 -19.57 29.92
N ALA A 120 12.06 -19.08 28.68
CA ALA A 120 13.19 -18.31 28.17
C ALA A 120 13.16 -16.83 28.60
N GLY A 121 11.99 -16.32 29.02
CA GLY A 121 11.82 -14.91 29.43
C GLY A 121 11.86 -13.92 28.28
N TYR A 122 11.67 -14.39 27.04
CA TYR A 122 11.58 -13.53 25.85
C TYR A 122 10.19 -12.95 25.68
N ASP A 123 10.09 -11.66 25.39
CA ASP A 123 8.86 -10.92 25.18
C ASP A 123 8.66 -10.54 23.71
N SER A 124 7.42 -10.61 23.23
CA SER A 124 7.04 -10.00 21.94
C SER A 124 7.06 -8.47 22.02
N TYR A 125 6.91 -7.79 20.88
CA TYR A 125 6.45 -6.42 20.89
C TYR A 125 5.12 -6.32 21.64
N PRO A 126 4.84 -5.21 22.34
CA PRO A 126 3.51 -4.96 22.90
C PRO A 126 2.51 -4.66 21.78
N PHE A 127 1.25 -5.04 22.00
CA PHE A 127 0.14 -4.84 21.06
C PHE A 127 -1.14 -4.47 21.81
N ASP A 128 -2.08 -3.86 21.10
CA ASP A 128 -3.37 -3.50 21.67
C ASP A 128 -4.48 -4.49 21.25
N ILE A 129 -5.46 -4.71 22.11
CA ILE A 129 -6.75 -5.28 21.75
C ILE A 129 -7.78 -4.16 21.92
N ALA A 130 -8.36 -3.69 20.81
CA ALA A 130 -9.35 -2.62 20.84
C ALA A 130 -10.29 -2.69 19.62
N PRO A 131 -11.56 -2.29 19.73
CA PRO A 131 -12.49 -2.30 18.61
C PRO A 131 -12.02 -1.45 17.42
N ASP A 132 -11.35 -0.35 17.70
CA ASP A 132 -10.91 0.67 16.74
C ASP A 132 -9.40 0.63 16.45
N VAL A 133 -8.72 -0.48 16.77
CA VAL A 133 -7.25 -0.61 16.69
C VAL A 133 -6.68 -0.27 15.32
N TYR A 134 -7.41 -0.55 14.25
CA TYR A 134 -6.97 -0.28 12.88
C TYR A 134 -7.40 1.09 12.32
N LYS A 135 -8.31 1.80 12.98
CA LYS A 135 -8.80 3.10 12.50
C LYS A 135 -7.69 4.14 12.33
N PRO A 136 -6.78 4.36 13.31
CA PRO A 136 -5.66 5.28 13.11
C PRO A 136 -4.64 4.79 12.08
N VAL A 137 -4.51 3.46 11.89
CA VAL A 137 -3.63 2.88 10.87
C VAL A 137 -4.20 3.12 9.47
N LEU A 138 -5.51 2.90 9.27
CA LEU A 138 -6.21 3.20 8.02
C LEU A 138 -6.11 4.69 7.66
N ARG A 139 -6.30 5.57 8.65
CA ARG A 139 -6.12 7.01 8.46
C ARG A 139 -4.70 7.36 7.99
N ALA A 140 -3.66 6.80 8.63
CA ALA A 140 -2.28 7.01 8.20
C ALA A 140 -2.01 6.49 6.79
N ALA A 141 -2.59 5.33 6.44
CA ALA A 141 -2.46 4.74 5.12
C ALA A 141 -3.13 5.61 4.02
N VAL A 142 -4.32 6.15 4.27
CA VAL A 142 -5.00 7.05 3.32
C VAL A 142 -4.25 8.39 3.19
N ARG A 143 -3.68 8.90 4.27
CA ARG A 143 -2.89 10.15 4.24
C ARG A 143 -1.60 10.07 3.42
N MET A 144 -1.12 8.88 3.08
CA MET A 144 -0.05 8.72 2.10
C MET A 144 -0.42 9.39 0.77
N LEU A 145 -1.67 9.23 0.30
CA LEU A 145 -2.17 9.89 -0.91
C LEU A 145 -2.01 11.41 -0.85
N TYR A 146 -2.30 12.05 0.29
CA TYR A 146 -2.09 13.48 0.49
C TYR A 146 -0.60 13.89 0.36
N TYR A 147 0.33 13.08 0.87
CA TYR A 147 1.76 13.36 0.69
C TYR A 147 2.21 13.20 -0.77
N GLN A 148 1.57 12.31 -1.53
CA GLN A 148 1.84 12.08 -2.95
C GLN A 148 1.15 13.09 -3.87
N ARG A 149 0.27 13.95 -3.40
CA ARG A 149 -0.32 15.02 -4.24
C ARG A 149 0.77 15.85 -4.90
N ALA A 150 0.77 15.97 -6.21
CA ALA A 150 1.62 16.91 -6.96
C ALA A 150 0.98 18.32 -6.98
N ASP A 151 1.81 19.32 -7.23
CA ASP A 151 1.36 20.70 -7.52
C ASP A 151 0.57 21.38 -6.40
N THR A 152 0.88 21.02 -5.15
CA THR A 152 0.19 21.61 -3.99
C THR A 152 1.15 21.89 -2.83
N VAL A 153 0.80 22.86 -2.01
CA VAL A 153 1.51 23.14 -0.76
C VAL A 153 1.17 22.04 0.25
N LYS A 154 2.20 21.42 0.82
CA LYS A 154 2.02 20.53 1.98
C LYS A 154 2.03 21.39 3.25
N ASP A 155 0.87 21.98 3.57
CA ASP A 155 0.73 22.86 4.74
C ASP A 155 1.01 22.10 6.04
N ALA A 156 1.79 22.71 6.95
CA ALA A 156 2.16 22.11 8.24
C ALA A 156 0.97 21.70 9.10
N ARG A 157 -0.18 22.35 8.92
CA ARG A 157 -1.42 21.99 9.62
C ARG A 157 -1.88 20.57 9.28
N PHE A 158 -1.75 20.17 8.01
CA PHE A 158 -2.22 18.89 7.50
C PHE A 158 -1.06 17.88 7.36
N ALA A 159 0.07 18.31 6.80
CA ALA A 159 1.24 17.44 6.63
C ALA A 159 1.96 17.15 7.97
N GLY A 160 1.78 17.99 8.98
CA GLY A 160 2.65 18.07 10.14
C GLY A 160 3.91 18.88 9.83
N ALA A 161 4.47 19.55 10.84
CA ALA A 161 5.63 20.44 10.67
C ALA A 161 6.88 19.73 10.12
N ALA A 162 6.98 18.41 10.33
CA ALA A 162 8.10 17.61 9.85
C ALA A 162 8.09 17.41 8.32
N TRP A 163 6.92 17.34 7.70
CA TRP A 163 6.72 17.03 6.28
C TRP A 163 6.02 18.17 5.53
N ALA A 164 6.05 19.38 6.10
CA ALA A 164 5.59 20.57 5.40
C ALA A 164 6.54 20.90 4.25
N ASP A 165 5.96 21.24 3.09
CA ASP A 165 6.71 21.64 1.91
C ASP A 165 5.97 22.73 1.12
N GLY A 166 6.72 23.51 0.33
CA GLY A 166 6.17 24.55 -0.53
C GLY A 166 5.42 23.99 -1.74
N LEU A 167 4.87 24.90 -2.55
CA LEU A 167 4.27 24.55 -3.83
C LEU A 167 5.34 23.92 -4.73
N ASP A 168 5.10 22.68 -5.17
CA ASP A 168 5.99 21.94 -6.06
C ASP A 168 5.55 22.07 -7.53
N HIS A 169 6.41 21.74 -8.46
CA HIS A 169 6.22 21.60 -9.92
C HIS A 169 5.35 22.66 -10.65
N MET A 170 5.14 23.84 -10.07
CA MET A 170 4.36 24.94 -10.65
C MET A 170 5.23 26.12 -11.13
N GLY A 171 6.54 25.91 -11.27
CA GLY A 171 7.44 26.88 -11.85
C GLY A 171 7.33 26.96 -13.38
N LYS A 172 8.12 27.87 -13.97
CA LYS A 172 8.14 28.06 -15.43
C LYS A 172 8.52 26.78 -16.17
N GLY A 173 7.68 26.36 -17.13
CA GLY A 173 7.88 25.17 -17.94
C GLY A 173 7.64 23.86 -17.20
N GLN A 174 7.10 23.91 -15.99
CA GLN A 174 6.64 22.75 -15.21
C GLN A 174 5.17 22.44 -15.52
N ASP A 175 4.46 21.78 -14.65
CA ASP A 175 3.14 21.15 -14.89
C ASP A 175 2.06 22.11 -15.41
N GLY A 176 2.07 23.40 -14.97
CA GLY A 176 1.20 24.43 -15.52
C GLY A 176 1.53 24.85 -16.97
N GLU A 177 2.71 24.47 -17.49
CA GLU A 177 3.22 24.76 -18.84
C GLU A 177 3.92 23.56 -19.46
N ALA A 178 3.50 22.32 -19.11
CA ALA A 178 4.13 21.07 -19.57
C ALA A 178 4.15 20.98 -21.11
N ARG A 179 5.23 20.44 -21.67
CA ARG A 179 5.44 20.33 -23.12
C ARG A 179 5.32 18.89 -23.62
N LEU A 180 4.89 18.75 -24.87
CA LEU A 180 4.97 17.45 -25.54
C LEU A 180 6.45 17.02 -25.61
N PHE A 181 6.76 15.80 -25.15
CA PHE A 181 8.13 15.30 -25.02
C PHE A 181 8.88 15.30 -26.37
N SER A 182 8.22 14.90 -27.45
CA SER A 182 8.80 14.91 -28.79
C SER A 182 9.03 16.32 -29.37
N LYS A 183 8.53 17.38 -28.72
CA LYS A 183 8.65 18.78 -29.14
C LYS A 183 8.98 19.72 -27.97
N PRO A 184 10.06 19.49 -27.22
CA PRO A 184 10.34 20.20 -25.97
C PRO A 184 10.53 21.72 -26.12
N GLY A 185 10.99 22.16 -27.30
CA GLY A 185 11.16 23.59 -27.63
C GLY A 185 9.91 24.30 -28.16
N ASP A 186 8.87 23.58 -28.54
CA ASP A 186 7.66 24.11 -29.16
C ASP A 186 6.66 24.60 -28.10
N LYS A 187 6.60 25.93 -27.91
CA LYS A 187 5.71 26.58 -26.95
C LYS A 187 4.22 26.38 -27.28
N THR A 188 3.87 26.05 -28.51
CA THR A 188 2.47 25.80 -28.90
C THR A 188 1.93 24.51 -28.32
N THR A 189 2.82 23.60 -27.85
CA THR A 189 2.44 22.35 -27.16
C THR A 189 2.25 22.54 -25.66
N ALA A 190 2.42 23.76 -25.11
CA ALA A 190 2.26 24.01 -23.69
C ALA A 190 0.83 23.74 -23.23
N ARG A 191 0.71 22.95 -22.15
CA ARG A 191 -0.57 22.61 -21.51
C ARG A 191 -0.46 22.76 -20.01
N ASP A 192 -1.57 23.14 -19.39
CA ASP A 192 -1.76 23.09 -17.95
C ASP A 192 -2.25 21.71 -17.55
N LEU A 193 -1.33 20.90 -17.00
CA LEU A 193 -1.55 19.51 -16.59
C LEU A 193 -1.23 19.31 -15.10
N HIS A 194 -1.46 20.34 -14.29
CA HIS A 194 -1.20 20.31 -12.85
C HIS A 194 -2.13 19.34 -12.09
N GLY A 195 -1.74 18.93 -10.88
CA GLY A 195 -2.48 18.06 -9.98
C GLY A 195 -2.14 16.58 -10.14
N GLY A 196 -2.97 15.72 -9.59
CA GLY A 196 -2.73 14.28 -9.53
C GLY A 196 -1.72 13.89 -8.46
N TRP A 197 -1.32 12.63 -8.47
CA TRP A 197 -0.35 12.07 -7.53
C TRP A 197 0.94 11.67 -8.23
N PHE A 198 2.06 11.75 -7.53
CA PHE A 198 3.25 11.00 -7.86
C PHE A 198 2.92 9.52 -7.74
N ASP A 199 3.33 8.71 -8.71
CA ASP A 199 2.90 7.30 -8.78
C ASP A 199 3.55 6.41 -7.71
N ALA A 200 4.82 6.67 -7.41
CA ALA A 200 5.64 5.85 -6.54
C ALA A 200 6.75 6.69 -5.87
N GLY A 201 7.93 6.10 -5.66
CA GLY A 201 9.11 6.80 -5.15
C GLY A 201 9.68 7.85 -6.10
N ASP A 202 9.29 7.87 -7.34
CA ASP A 202 9.56 8.95 -8.30
C ASP A 202 8.40 9.98 -8.37
N TYR A 203 8.55 11.04 -9.19
CA TYR A 203 7.51 12.07 -9.32
C TYR A 203 6.74 11.99 -10.64
N ASN A 204 6.89 10.89 -11.39
CA ASN A 204 6.17 10.74 -12.64
C ASN A 204 4.69 10.44 -12.40
N LYS A 205 3.86 10.75 -13.40
CA LYS A 205 2.41 10.53 -13.35
C LYS A 205 1.97 9.74 -14.59
N TYR A 206 1.19 8.68 -14.39
CA TYR A 206 0.80 7.74 -15.45
C TYR A 206 -0.73 7.66 -15.53
N THR A 207 -1.31 8.10 -16.65
CA THR A 207 -2.77 8.23 -16.75
C THR A 207 -3.51 6.91 -16.64
N ALA A 208 -2.99 5.87 -17.30
CA ALA A 208 -3.62 4.55 -17.29
C ALA A 208 -3.61 3.89 -15.90
N TRP A 209 -2.61 4.20 -15.07
CA TRP A 209 -2.50 3.72 -13.69
C TRP A 209 -3.34 4.58 -12.74
N THR A 210 -3.22 5.91 -12.82
CA THR A 210 -4.04 6.83 -12.01
C THR A 210 -5.54 6.58 -12.21
N ALA A 211 -5.98 6.30 -13.45
CA ALA A 211 -7.37 5.94 -13.72
C ALA A 211 -7.80 4.67 -12.96
N ASN A 212 -6.94 3.65 -12.88
CA ASN A 212 -7.20 2.46 -12.07
C ASN A 212 -7.26 2.78 -10.58
N TYR A 213 -6.37 3.65 -10.08
CA TYR A 213 -6.37 4.11 -8.68
C TYR A 213 -7.68 4.80 -8.30
N VAL A 214 -8.14 5.70 -9.16
CA VAL A 214 -9.44 6.37 -9.00
C VAL A 214 -10.58 5.36 -8.94
N ILE A 215 -10.63 4.40 -9.87
CA ILE A 215 -11.67 3.35 -9.89
C ILE A 215 -11.64 2.54 -8.60
N ALA A 216 -10.46 2.10 -8.17
CA ALA A 216 -10.31 1.30 -6.96
C ALA A 216 -10.71 2.07 -5.70
N LEU A 217 -10.31 3.34 -5.55
CA LEU A 217 -10.70 4.19 -4.41
C LEU A 217 -12.21 4.43 -4.36
N LEU A 218 -12.85 4.66 -5.51
CA LEU A 218 -14.32 4.76 -5.60
C LEU A 218 -15.00 3.44 -5.20
N GLY A 219 -14.42 2.30 -5.61
CA GLY A 219 -14.87 0.96 -5.21
C GLY A 219 -14.77 0.75 -3.70
N ILE A 220 -13.62 1.07 -3.11
CA ILE A 220 -13.38 1.00 -1.67
C ILE A 220 -14.41 1.83 -0.88
N TYR A 221 -14.71 3.05 -1.37
CA TYR A 221 -15.78 3.85 -0.80
C TYR A 221 -17.14 3.15 -0.89
N ALA A 222 -17.50 2.66 -2.09
CA ALA A 222 -18.80 2.02 -2.33
C ALA A 222 -19.00 0.72 -1.53
N GLU A 223 -17.95 -0.03 -1.25
CA GLU A 223 -17.98 -1.28 -0.49
C GLU A 223 -18.35 -1.08 0.99
N LYS A 224 -17.93 0.02 1.61
CA LYS A 224 -18.18 0.30 3.05
C LYS A 224 -18.28 1.80 3.32
N PRO A 225 -19.31 2.53 2.83
CA PRO A 225 -19.35 4.00 2.91
C PRO A 225 -19.30 4.56 4.34
N ALA A 226 -19.82 3.80 5.32
CA ALA A 226 -19.99 4.27 6.70
C ALA A 226 -18.67 4.53 7.46
N ILE A 227 -17.56 3.94 7.05
CA ILE A 227 -16.27 4.12 7.74
C ILE A 227 -15.47 5.33 7.25
N TRP A 228 -15.86 5.91 6.11
CA TRP A 228 -15.15 7.03 5.51
C TRP A 228 -15.72 8.34 6.04
N THR A 229 -14.98 8.95 6.94
CA THR A 229 -15.37 10.20 7.60
C THR A 229 -14.73 11.40 6.91
N ASP A 230 -15.16 12.60 7.32
CA ASP A 230 -14.71 13.91 6.81
C ASP A 230 -13.74 14.56 7.82
N ASP A 231 -12.77 13.78 8.35
CA ASP A 231 -11.83 14.22 9.39
C ASP A 231 -10.45 13.55 9.33
N PHE A 232 -9.97 13.18 8.12
CA PHE A 232 -8.66 12.54 7.93
C PHE A 232 -7.48 13.53 7.94
N ASP A 233 -7.70 14.81 8.28
CA ASP A 233 -6.70 15.89 8.31
C ASP A 233 -6.07 16.15 6.93
N ILE A 234 -6.88 16.32 5.92
CA ILE A 234 -6.51 16.88 4.63
C ILE A 234 -7.13 18.27 4.47
N PRO A 235 -6.70 19.09 3.49
CA PRO A 235 -7.23 20.46 3.34
C PRO A 235 -8.75 20.54 3.17
N GLU A 236 -9.37 19.53 2.62
CA GLU A 236 -10.80 19.44 2.34
C GLU A 236 -11.61 18.98 3.56
N SER A 237 -10.99 18.41 4.60
CA SER A 237 -11.70 17.90 5.79
C SER A 237 -12.65 18.92 6.39
N GLY A 238 -13.87 18.51 6.68
CA GLY A 238 -14.93 19.34 7.23
C GLY A 238 -15.84 19.97 6.17
N ASN A 239 -15.77 19.57 4.90
CA ASN A 239 -16.59 20.11 3.82
C ASN A 239 -17.93 19.38 3.61
N GLY A 240 -18.20 18.30 4.35
CA GLY A 240 -19.39 17.46 4.26
C GLY A 240 -19.28 16.33 3.24
N VAL A 241 -18.10 16.08 2.71
CA VAL A 241 -17.75 14.97 1.81
C VAL A 241 -16.72 14.08 2.53
N PRO A 242 -16.82 12.75 2.45
CA PRO A 242 -15.78 11.87 2.99
C PRO A 242 -14.41 12.17 2.37
N ASP A 243 -13.38 12.32 3.19
CA ASP A 243 -12.03 12.69 2.74
C ASP A 243 -11.43 11.70 1.72
N LEU A 244 -11.82 10.43 1.74
CA LEU A 244 -11.43 9.48 0.71
C LEU A 244 -11.94 9.90 -0.68
N LEU A 245 -13.13 10.49 -0.77
CA LEU A 245 -13.67 10.99 -2.04
C LEU A 245 -12.98 12.29 -2.45
N ASP A 246 -12.59 13.16 -1.51
CA ASP A 246 -11.81 14.36 -1.84
C ASP A 246 -10.42 14.00 -2.37
N GLU A 247 -9.74 13.01 -1.75
CA GLU A 247 -8.50 12.46 -2.29
C GLU A 247 -8.70 11.86 -3.68
N THR A 248 -9.75 11.04 -3.87
CA THR A 248 -10.06 10.44 -5.17
C THR A 248 -10.31 11.50 -6.23
N LYS A 249 -10.99 12.58 -5.86
CA LYS A 249 -11.25 13.72 -6.75
C LYS A 249 -9.96 14.40 -7.19
N TRP A 250 -8.95 14.53 -6.31
CA TRP A 250 -7.65 15.09 -6.65
C TRP A 250 -7.00 14.38 -7.85
N GLY A 251 -6.95 13.06 -7.82
CA GLY A 251 -6.44 12.26 -8.94
C GLY A 251 -7.35 12.32 -10.17
N LEU A 252 -8.66 12.25 -10.00
CA LEU A 252 -9.63 12.31 -11.09
C LEU A 252 -9.60 13.65 -11.83
N ASP A 253 -9.42 14.76 -11.13
CA ASP A 253 -9.30 16.11 -11.72
C ASP A 253 -8.05 16.22 -12.61
N TRP A 254 -6.96 15.54 -12.25
CA TRP A 254 -5.79 15.46 -13.11
C TRP A 254 -6.07 14.63 -14.37
N VAL A 255 -6.72 13.49 -14.26
CA VAL A 255 -7.12 12.69 -15.44
C VAL A 255 -8.03 13.49 -16.36
N VAL A 256 -8.91 14.36 -15.82
CA VAL A 256 -9.74 15.31 -16.60
C VAL A 256 -8.86 16.28 -17.40
N ARG A 257 -7.77 16.82 -16.82
CA ARG A 257 -6.84 17.72 -17.54
C ARG A 257 -6.07 17.02 -18.65
N MET A 258 -5.85 15.72 -18.52
CA MET A 258 -5.18 14.91 -19.54
C MET A 258 -6.05 14.65 -20.78
N GLN A 259 -7.36 14.91 -20.74
CA GLN A 259 -8.26 14.70 -21.87
C GLN A 259 -8.16 15.83 -22.91
N ASN A 260 -8.06 15.45 -24.19
CA ASN A 260 -8.14 16.34 -25.34
C ASN A 260 -9.60 16.65 -25.73
N ASP A 261 -9.79 17.69 -26.53
CA ASP A 261 -11.11 18.10 -27.02
C ASP A 261 -11.78 17.04 -27.90
N ASP A 262 -11.04 16.16 -28.55
CA ASP A 262 -11.58 15.06 -29.36
C ASP A 262 -12.01 13.84 -28.50
N GLY A 263 -11.66 13.82 -27.22
CA GLY A 263 -11.98 12.77 -26.28
C GLY A 263 -10.80 11.83 -25.95
N SER A 264 -9.73 11.88 -26.73
CA SER A 264 -8.51 11.12 -26.43
C SER A 264 -7.85 11.61 -25.15
N VAL A 265 -7.07 10.73 -24.49
CA VAL A 265 -6.44 11.06 -23.20
C VAL A 265 -4.93 10.82 -23.29
N LEU A 266 -4.14 11.81 -22.86
CA LEU A 266 -2.68 11.78 -22.82
C LEU A 266 -2.19 10.66 -21.87
N SER A 267 -1.05 10.05 -22.21
CA SER A 267 -0.58 8.82 -21.57
C SER A 267 0.17 9.03 -20.26
N VAL A 268 1.08 9.98 -20.20
CA VAL A 268 2.08 10.07 -19.12
C VAL A 268 2.62 11.47 -18.96
N MET A 269 3.09 11.81 -17.75
CA MET A 269 3.93 12.97 -17.48
C MET A 269 5.23 12.56 -16.79
N GLY A 270 6.36 13.06 -17.29
CA GLY A 270 7.67 12.99 -16.66
C GLY A 270 8.02 14.33 -16.00
N LEU A 271 8.36 14.29 -14.73
CA LEU A 271 8.67 15.44 -13.90
C LEU A 271 10.13 15.41 -13.45
N SER A 272 10.67 16.57 -13.08
CA SER A 272 12.00 16.66 -12.47
C SER A 272 11.96 16.25 -11.00
N HIS A 273 13.08 15.69 -10.51
CA HIS A 273 13.20 15.11 -9.19
C HIS A 273 14.04 15.99 -8.26
N ALA A 274 13.62 16.17 -7.02
CA ALA A 274 14.37 16.82 -5.95
C ALA A 274 13.82 16.42 -4.56
N SER A 275 14.60 16.65 -3.52
CA SER A 275 14.19 16.51 -2.11
C SER A 275 14.30 17.86 -1.39
N PRO A 276 13.22 18.45 -0.90
CA PRO A 276 11.82 18.04 -1.06
C PRO A 276 11.25 18.31 -2.47
N PRO A 277 10.01 17.90 -2.79
CA PRO A 277 9.38 18.12 -4.11
C PRO A 277 9.43 19.56 -4.59
N SER A 278 9.20 20.55 -3.72
CA SER A 278 9.25 21.99 -4.07
C SER A 278 10.63 22.48 -4.52
N ALA A 279 11.69 21.71 -4.30
CA ALA A 279 13.03 22.01 -4.77
C ALA A 279 13.25 21.64 -6.24
N ALA A 280 12.36 20.85 -6.85
CA ALA A 280 12.43 20.45 -8.26
C ALA A 280 12.25 21.68 -9.18
N LYS A 281 13.15 21.85 -10.17
CA LYS A 281 13.20 23.06 -11.05
C LYS A 281 13.25 22.72 -12.54
N GLY A 282 13.42 21.45 -12.90
CA GLY A 282 13.43 21.03 -14.30
C GLY A 282 12.04 21.12 -14.93
N PRO A 283 11.95 21.13 -16.26
CA PRO A 283 10.68 21.18 -16.98
C PRO A 283 9.90 19.86 -16.86
N SER A 284 8.58 19.94 -17.02
CA SER A 284 7.69 18.78 -17.13
C SER A 284 7.35 18.50 -18.59
N PHE A 285 7.26 17.21 -18.92
CA PHE A 285 6.93 16.74 -20.26
C PHE A 285 5.79 15.74 -20.22
N TYR A 286 4.99 15.72 -21.30
CA TYR A 286 3.91 14.73 -21.44
C TYR A 286 4.06 13.91 -22.71
N GLY A 287 3.54 12.66 -22.67
CA GLY A 287 3.40 11.78 -23.81
C GLY A 287 2.11 12.01 -24.60
N PRO A 288 2.01 11.49 -25.85
CA PRO A 288 0.80 11.61 -26.65
C PRO A 288 -0.38 10.82 -26.02
N ALA A 289 -1.57 10.99 -26.58
CA ALA A 289 -2.73 10.19 -26.22
C ALA A 289 -2.59 8.74 -26.68
N THR A 290 -3.17 7.81 -25.88
CA THR A 290 -3.20 6.39 -26.18
C THR A 290 -4.59 5.78 -25.96
N THR A 291 -4.84 4.64 -26.60
CA THR A 291 -6.08 3.88 -26.40
C THR A 291 -6.23 3.41 -24.94
N ALA A 292 -5.14 2.92 -24.35
CA ALA A 292 -5.14 2.42 -22.98
C ALA A 292 -5.48 3.51 -21.97
N ALA A 293 -4.83 4.69 -22.07
CA ALA A 293 -5.12 5.84 -21.20
C ALA A 293 -6.57 6.32 -21.39
N THR A 294 -7.06 6.31 -22.62
CA THR A 294 -8.41 6.79 -22.95
C THR A 294 -9.50 5.84 -22.41
N TYR A 295 -9.36 4.51 -22.54
CA TYR A 295 -10.29 3.57 -21.91
C TYR A 295 -10.23 3.64 -20.39
N GLY A 296 -9.02 3.69 -19.80
CA GLY A 296 -8.87 3.84 -18.35
C GLY A 296 -9.61 5.08 -17.83
N ALA A 297 -9.40 6.23 -18.49
CA ALA A 297 -10.09 7.47 -18.16
C ALA A 297 -11.61 7.36 -18.33
N ALA A 298 -12.10 6.71 -19.40
CA ALA A 298 -13.55 6.51 -19.61
C ALA A 298 -14.19 5.77 -18.42
N GLY A 299 -13.56 4.71 -17.91
CA GLY A 299 -14.01 3.97 -16.72
C GLY A 299 -13.98 4.85 -15.46
N ALA A 300 -12.87 5.58 -15.23
CA ALA A 300 -12.73 6.46 -14.07
C ALA A 300 -13.76 7.59 -14.07
N TYR A 301 -14.01 8.23 -15.22
CA TYR A 301 -15.04 9.26 -15.37
C TYR A 301 -16.44 8.69 -15.14
N ALA A 302 -16.74 7.51 -15.71
CA ALA A 302 -18.06 6.90 -15.56
C ALA A 302 -18.36 6.55 -14.10
N TYR A 303 -17.41 5.91 -13.41
CA TYR A 303 -17.60 5.58 -12.00
C TYR A 303 -17.60 6.82 -11.11
N GLY A 304 -16.72 7.80 -11.39
CA GLY A 304 -16.74 9.10 -10.72
C GLY A 304 -18.09 9.80 -10.89
N ALA A 305 -18.65 9.85 -12.11
CA ALA A 305 -19.97 10.42 -12.36
C ALA A 305 -21.08 9.74 -11.53
N LYS A 306 -21.03 8.43 -11.39
CA LYS A 306 -21.96 7.64 -10.58
C LYS A 306 -21.88 8.00 -9.10
N ILE A 307 -20.68 7.98 -8.53
CA ILE A 307 -20.46 8.20 -7.08
C ILE A 307 -20.69 9.68 -6.71
N TYR A 308 -20.05 10.63 -7.41
CA TYR A 308 -20.20 12.06 -7.10
C TYR A 308 -21.61 12.58 -7.43
N GLY A 309 -22.32 11.94 -8.36
CA GLY A 309 -23.75 12.24 -8.63
C GLY A 309 -24.68 12.03 -7.43
N GLY A 310 -24.26 11.26 -6.44
CA GLY A 310 -24.95 11.09 -5.16
C GLY A 310 -24.82 12.28 -4.20
N PHE A 311 -23.93 13.25 -4.50
CA PHE A 311 -23.66 14.42 -3.68
C PHE A 311 -24.13 15.70 -4.39
N ALA A 312 -25.11 16.39 -3.84
CA ALA A 312 -25.70 17.58 -4.45
C ALA A 312 -24.68 18.64 -4.89
N PRO A 313 -23.60 18.95 -4.14
CA PRO A 313 -22.57 19.90 -4.57
C PRO A 313 -21.84 19.50 -5.86
N PHE A 314 -21.81 18.22 -6.20
CA PHE A 314 -21.10 17.69 -7.36
C PHE A 314 -21.97 17.38 -8.57
N ALA A 315 -23.24 17.79 -8.60
CA ALA A 315 -24.15 17.47 -9.70
C ALA A 315 -23.63 17.93 -11.08
N THR A 316 -23.06 19.14 -11.16
CA THR A 316 -22.46 19.67 -12.41
C THR A 316 -21.20 18.91 -12.78
N TYR A 317 -20.35 18.60 -11.80
CA TYR A 317 -19.13 17.80 -11.98
C TYR A 317 -19.46 16.39 -12.50
N ALA A 318 -20.43 15.73 -11.90
CA ALA A 318 -20.87 14.41 -12.33
C ALA A 318 -21.42 14.42 -13.77
N ALA A 319 -22.16 15.47 -14.15
CA ALA A 319 -22.64 15.62 -15.52
C ALA A 319 -21.50 15.82 -16.54
N ASP A 320 -20.47 16.60 -16.19
CA ASP A 320 -19.27 16.78 -17.03
C ASP A 320 -18.49 15.45 -17.15
N LEU A 321 -18.26 14.72 -16.05
CA LEU A 321 -17.62 13.42 -16.07
C LEU A 321 -18.38 12.43 -16.96
N LYS A 322 -19.70 12.38 -16.90
CA LYS A 322 -20.52 11.54 -17.78
C LYS A 322 -20.28 11.85 -19.25
N ALA A 323 -20.27 13.12 -19.61
CA ALA A 323 -20.03 13.55 -20.99
C ALA A 323 -18.62 13.15 -21.47
N ARG A 324 -17.61 13.34 -20.60
CA ARG A 324 -16.22 12.95 -20.84
C ARG A 324 -16.06 11.44 -21.01
N ALA A 325 -16.70 10.64 -20.18
CA ALA A 325 -16.67 9.18 -20.26
C ALA A 325 -17.16 8.67 -21.61
N ILE A 326 -18.33 9.17 -22.06
CA ILE A 326 -18.93 8.78 -23.36
C ILE A 326 -18.00 9.22 -24.52
N LYS A 327 -17.43 10.42 -24.43
CA LYS A 327 -16.53 10.95 -25.45
C LYS A 327 -15.23 10.15 -25.54
N ALA A 328 -14.62 9.80 -24.40
CA ALA A 328 -13.42 8.97 -24.34
C ALA A 328 -13.68 7.57 -24.89
N TRP A 329 -14.76 6.92 -24.49
CA TRP A 329 -15.19 5.64 -25.05
C TRP A 329 -15.33 5.69 -26.56
N THR A 330 -16.03 6.70 -27.10
CA THR A 330 -16.27 6.86 -28.54
C THR A 330 -14.95 7.02 -29.30
N TRP A 331 -14.02 7.82 -28.78
CA TRP A 331 -12.70 7.96 -29.38
C TRP A 331 -11.93 6.63 -29.38
N ALA A 332 -11.87 5.96 -28.23
CA ALA A 332 -11.10 4.71 -28.07
C ALA A 332 -11.65 3.58 -28.96
N GLN A 333 -12.98 3.47 -29.12
CA GLN A 333 -13.61 2.50 -30.03
C GLN A 333 -13.22 2.74 -31.51
N SER A 334 -13.01 3.98 -31.91
CA SER A 334 -12.56 4.33 -33.26
C SER A 334 -11.04 4.30 -33.46
N HIS A 335 -10.28 4.16 -32.35
CA HIS A 335 -8.81 4.15 -32.31
C HIS A 335 -8.32 3.02 -31.39
N PRO A 336 -8.52 1.73 -31.75
CA PRO A 336 -8.32 0.61 -30.83
C PRO A 336 -6.84 0.30 -30.49
N ASP A 337 -5.89 0.79 -31.32
CA ASP A 337 -4.49 0.39 -31.26
C ASP A 337 -3.50 1.58 -31.27
N VAL A 338 -3.92 2.74 -30.77
CA VAL A 338 -3.00 3.86 -30.59
C VAL A 338 -2.18 3.63 -29.31
N THR A 339 -0.89 3.34 -29.46
CA THR A 339 0.03 3.01 -28.37
C THR A 339 1.14 4.04 -28.26
N PHE A 340 1.73 4.14 -27.07
CA PHE A 340 2.94 4.91 -26.82
C PHE A 340 3.72 4.29 -25.65
N TYR A 341 4.94 3.86 -25.94
CA TYR A 341 5.84 3.29 -24.96
C TYR A 341 6.79 4.38 -24.47
N ASN A 342 6.56 4.85 -23.24
CA ASN A 342 7.43 5.84 -22.62
C ASN A 342 8.75 5.21 -22.16
N ASN A 343 9.81 6.02 -22.08
CA ASN A 343 11.17 5.59 -21.76
C ASN A 343 11.67 4.42 -22.62
N ASP A 344 11.33 4.43 -23.90
CA ASP A 344 11.58 3.32 -24.81
C ASP A 344 12.06 3.84 -26.18
N PRO A 345 13.12 3.24 -26.79
CA PRO A 345 13.60 3.64 -28.11
C PRO A 345 12.60 3.41 -29.24
N ARG A 346 11.58 2.56 -29.06
CA ARG A 346 10.52 2.36 -30.07
C ARG A 346 9.80 3.66 -30.43
N ASP A 347 9.55 4.51 -29.44
CA ASP A 347 8.84 5.79 -29.62
C ASP A 347 9.75 7.00 -29.43
N HIS A 348 11.09 6.81 -29.43
CA HIS A 348 12.08 7.86 -29.21
C HIS A 348 11.77 8.66 -27.93
N SER A 349 11.45 7.96 -26.86
CA SER A 349 10.92 8.52 -25.62
C SER A 349 11.85 8.30 -24.42
N GLU A 350 13.09 7.89 -24.66
CA GLU A 350 14.07 7.61 -23.60
C GLU A 350 14.21 8.80 -22.66
N GLY A 351 14.05 8.55 -21.37
CA GLY A 351 14.07 9.56 -20.32
C GLY A 351 12.71 10.20 -19.99
N LEU A 352 11.64 9.85 -20.70
CA LEU A 352 10.29 10.27 -20.32
C LEU A 352 9.68 9.28 -19.33
N ALA A 353 9.72 9.59 -18.06
CA ALA A 353 9.17 8.79 -16.97
C ALA A 353 9.75 7.35 -16.91
N ALA A 354 9.89 6.78 -15.73
CA ALA A 354 10.60 5.51 -15.55
C ALA A 354 9.73 4.27 -15.81
N GLY A 355 8.49 4.28 -15.33
CA GLY A 355 7.56 3.15 -15.42
C GLY A 355 6.98 2.96 -16.84
N GLN A 356 6.74 1.72 -17.23
CA GLN A 356 6.14 1.37 -18.53
C GLN A 356 4.64 1.17 -18.38
N GLN A 357 3.86 2.20 -18.68
CA GLN A 357 2.41 2.19 -18.48
C GLN A 357 1.60 1.64 -19.67
N GLU A 358 2.21 1.52 -20.87
CA GLU A 358 1.49 1.03 -22.03
C GLU A 358 1.33 -0.50 -21.98
N PRO A 359 0.09 -1.01 -21.85
CA PRO A 359 -0.15 -2.45 -21.81
C PRO A 359 -0.09 -3.07 -23.22
N ASP A 360 -0.04 -4.38 -23.26
CA ASP A 360 -0.25 -5.15 -24.50
C ASP A 360 -1.72 -5.11 -24.96
N ALA A 361 -2.04 -5.85 -26.03
CA ALA A 361 -3.39 -5.90 -26.59
C ALA A 361 -4.42 -6.47 -25.59
N HIS A 362 -4.02 -7.47 -24.79
CA HIS A 362 -4.90 -8.04 -23.77
C HIS A 362 -5.20 -6.99 -22.67
N GLY A 363 -4.19 -6.34 -22.13
CA GLY A 363 -4.40 -5.28 -21.13
C GLY A 363 -5.25 -4.11 -21.65
N ARG A 364 -5.16 -3.76 -22.95
CA ARG A 364 -6.09 -2.79 -23.55
C ARG A 364 -7.53 -3.30 -23.61
N ALA A 365 -7.74 -4.59 -23.91
CA ALA A 365 -9.07 -5.21 -23.90
C ALA A 365 -9.68 -5.20 -22.48
N VAL A 366 -8.88 -5.52 -21.45
CA VAL A 366 -9.30 -5.41 -20.04
C VAL A 366 -9.73 -3.99 -19.71
N LYS A 367 -8.98 -2.95 -20.12
CA LYS A 367 -9.38 -1.55 -19.89
C LYS A 367 -10.68 -1.17 -20.61
N ALA A 368 -10.91 -1.68 -21.80
CA ALA A 368 -12.18 -1.50 -22.51
C ALA A 368 -13.34 -2.16 -21.77
N LEU A 369 -13.15 -3.38 -21.28
CA LEU A 369 -14.14 -4.10 -20.46
C LEU A 369 -14.49 -3.29 -19.20
N VAL A 370 -13.48 -2.79 -18.47
CA VAL A 370 -13.67 -1.94 -17.28
C VAL A 370 -14.48 -0.69 -17.61
N ALA A 371 -14.13 0.01 -18.68
CA ALA A 371 -14.87 1.20 -19.13
C ALA A 371 -16.33 0.87 -19.46
N ALA A 372 -16.59 -0.25 -20.15
CA ALA A 372 -17.94 -0.69 -20.49
C ALA A 372 -18.78 -1.02 -19.23
N ILE A 373 -18.19 -1.67 -18.22
CA ILE A 373 -18.86 -1.99 -16.96
C ILE A 373 -19.38 -0.71 -16.28
N TYR A 374 -18.51 0.29 -16.11
CA TYR A 374 -18.90 1.53 -15.41
C TYR A 374 -19.78 2.46 -16.25
N LEU A 375 -19.61 2.45 -17.58
CA LEU A 375 -20.54 3.15 -18.47
C LEU A 375 -21.92 2.52 -18.45
N PHE A 376 -22.02 1.19 -18.39
CA PHE A 376 -23.29 0.50 -18.21
C PHE A 376 -23.94 0.84 -16.86
N ASP A 377 -23.18 0.77 -15.75
CA ASP A 377 -23.69 1.14 -14.42
C ASP A 377 -24.20 2.59 -14.35
N LEU A 378 -23.51 3.51 -15.04
CA LEU A 378 -23.88 4.93 -15.08
C LEU A 378 -25.10 5.22 -15.96
N THR A 379 -25.21 4.56 -17.12
CA THR A 379 -26.17 4.95 -18.17
C THR A 379 -27.34 3.99 -18.33
N GLY A 380 -27.15 2.71 -18.00
CA GLY A 380 -28.11 1.65 -18.31
C GLY A 380 -28.22 1.34 -19.81
N ASP A 381 -27.31 1.84 -20.66
CA ASP A 381 -27.34 1.65 -22.12
C ASP A 381 -26.90 0.23 -22.48
N ASP A 382 -27.76 -0.46 -23.22
CA ASP A 382 -27.58 -1.84 -23.66
C ASP A 382 -26.34 -2.05 -24.55
N THR A 383 -25.82 -0.99 -25.18
CA THR A 383 -24.59 -1.06 -25.98
C THR A 383 -23.39 -1.48 -25.12
N TYR A 384 -23.27 -0.88 -23.92
CA TYR A 384 -22.21 -1.23 -22.98
C TYR A 384 -22.42 -2.60 -22.35
N ARG A 385 -23.68 -2.95 -22.02
CA ARG A 385 -24.01 -4.29 -21.52
C ARG A 385 -23.63 -5.38 -22.54
N ALA A 386 -24.00 -5.19 -23.79
CA ALA A 386 -23.65 -6.14 -24.86
C ALA A 386 -22.14 -6.29 -25.04
N TYR A 387 -21.37 -5.20 -24.84
CA TYR A 387 -19.93 -5.27 -24.84
C TYR A 387 -19.40 -6.13 -23.68
N VAL A 388 -19.89 -5.89 -22.45
CA VAL A 388 -19.50 -6.70 -21.29
C VAL A 388 -19.85 -8.18 -21.51
N ASP A 389 -21.08 -8.47 -21.99
CA ASP A 389 -21.54 -9.83 -22.23
C ASP A 389 -20.67 -10.58 -23.25
N ALA A 390 -20.09 -9.87 -24.22
CA ALA A 390 -19.19 -10.46 -25.22
C ALA A 390 -17.76 -10.62 -24.73
N HIS A 391 -17.32 -9.81 -23.74
CA HIS A 391 -15.91 -9.65 -23.36
C HIS A 391 -15.60 -9.98 -21.89
N TYR A 392 -16.56 -10.42 -21.07
CA TYR A 392 -16.33 -10.67 -19.64
C TYR A 392 -15.22 -11.70 -19.35
N THR A 393 -14.91 -12.56 -20.32
CA THR A 393 -13.83 -13.54 -20.24
C THR A 393 -12.45 -12.95 -20.54
N ASP A 394 -12.37 -11.72 -21.03
CA ASP A 394 -11.11 -11.00 -21.22
C ASP A 394 -10.55 -10.50 -19.88
N GLY A 395 -11.38 -10.45 -18.82
CA GLY A 395 -10.95 -10.14 -17.46
C GLY A 395 -10.09 -11.25 -16.89
N ASP A 396 -8.95 -10.88 -16.36
CA ASP A 396 -8.03 -11.75 -15.60
C ASP A 396 -8.30 -11.69 -14.09
N THR A 397 -7.38 -12.25 -13.30
CA THR A 397 -7.47 -12.25 -11.84
C THR A 397 -7.47 -10.85 -11.23
N ASP A 398 -6.88 -9.87 -11.89
CA ASP A 398 -6.83 -8.48 -11.43
C ASP A 398 -8.15 -7.73 -11.70
N ALA A 399 -9.02 -8.30 -12.54
CA ALA A 399 -10.35 -7.75 -12.85
C ALA A 399 -11.49 -8.32 -11.99
N ILE A 400 -11.21 -9.18 -11.01
CA ILE A 400 -12.25 -9.86 -10.18
C ILE A 400 -13.22 -8.87 -9.56
N GLU A 401 -12.73 -7.81 -8.93
CA GLU A 401 -13.54 -6.78 -8.29
C GLU A 401 -14.49 -6.12 -9.29
N LEU A 402 -13.98 -5.77 -10.46
CA LEU A 402 -14.70 -5.07 -11.52
C LEU A 402 -15.79 -5.96 -12.14
N LEU A 403 -15.47 -7.24 -12.37
CA LEU A 403 -16.43 -8.24 -12.84
C LEU A 403 -17.52 -8.50 -11.78
N MET A 404 -17.15 -8.56 -10.49
CA MET A 404 -18.11 -8.72 -9.40
C MET A 404 -18.99 -7.48 -9.25
N HIS A 405 -18.47 -6.26 -9.52
CA HIS A 405 -19.30 -5.06 -9.61
C HIS A 405 -20.40 -5.24 -10.66
N TYR A 406 -20.04 -5.64 -11.90
CA TYR A 406 -21.03 -5.93 -12.94
C TYR A 406 -22.04 -7.00 -12.50
N ALA A 407 -21.56 -8.12 -11.96
CA ALA A 407 -22.41 -9.22 -11.51
C ALA A 407 -23.36 -8.84 -10.34
N GLY A 408 -23.13 -7.72 -9.68
CA GLY A 408 -23.98 -7.13 -8.63
C GLY A 408 -25.04 -6.17 -9.17
N LEU A 409 -24.96 -5.72 -10.42
CA LEU A 409 -25.92 -4.77 -10.99
C LEU A 409 -27.26 -5.46 -11.28
N ALA A 410 -28.36 -4.81 -10.92
CA ALA A 410 -29.69 -5.35 -11.12
C ALA A 410 -30.06 -5.57 -12.61
N GLN A 411 -29.44 -4.80 -13.52
CA GLN A 411 -29.66 -4.88 -14.95
C GLN A 411 -28.61 -5.74 -15.68
N ALA A 412 -27.65 -6.36 -14.97
CA ALA A 412 -26.69 -7.27 -15.57
C ALA A 412 -27.39 -8.48 -16.21
N THR A 413 -26.83 -9.01 -17.29
CA THR A 413 -27.34 -10.24 -17.91
C THR A 413 -27.21 -11.42 -16.93
N PRO A 414 -28.32 -12.04 -16.47
CA PRO A 414 -28.28 -13.00 -15.37
C PRO A 414 -27.34 -14.18 -15.61
N ALA A 415 -27.29 -14.69 -16.84
CA ALA A 415 -26.40 -15.82 -17.19
C ALA A 415 -24.91 -15.42 -17.08
N ILE A 416 -24.56 -14.21 -17.51
CA ILE A 416 -23.18 -13.67 -17.43
C ILE A 416 -22.82 -13.39 -15.98
N ALA A 417 -23.71 -12.75 -15.21
CA ALA A 417 -23.49 -12.51 -13.79
C ALA A 417 -23.25 -13.82 -13.01
N GLN A 418 -23.99 -14.88 -13.31
CA GLN A 418 -23.79 -16.21 -12.73
C GLN A 418 -22.45 -16.82 -13.17
N ALA A 419 -22.09 -16.71 -14.45
CA ALA A 419 -20.81 -17.21 -14.96
C ALA A 419 -19.63 -16.52 -14.26
N ILE A 420 -19.67 -15.19 -14.10
CA ILE A 420 -18.65 -14.41 -13.38
C ILE A 420 -18.52 -14.93 -11.94
N ARG A 421 -19.63 -15.03 -11.19
CA ARG A 421 -19.61 -15.55 -9.81
C ARG A 421 -18.99 -16.95 -9.72
N THR A 422 -19.34 -17.83 -10.66
CA THR A 422 -18.82 -19.19 -10.74
C THR A 422 -17.31 -19.19 -10.99
N ASN A 423 -16.82 -18.37 -11.94
CA ASN A 423 -15.40 -18.27 -12.26
C ASN A 423 -14.59 -17.76 -11.08
N VAL A 424 -15.08 -16.71 -10.40
CA VAL A 424 -14.43 -16.16 -9.20
C VAL A 424 -14.35 -17.22 -8.09
N THR A 425 -15.45 -17.93 -7.81
CA THR A 425 -15.47 -19.02 -6.82
C THR A 425 -14.44 -20.11 -7.17
N GLN A 426 -14.39 -20.52 -8.44
CA GLN A 426 -13.42 -21.52 -8.90
C GLN A 426 -11.96 -21.03 -8.82
N GLY A 427 -11.72 -19.72 -8.88
CA GLY A 427 -10.39 -19.12 -8.68
C GLY A 427 -9.95 -19.14 -7.22
N ILE A 428 -10.88 -19.06 -6.25
CA ILE A 428 -10.58 -19.09 -4.82
C ILE A 428 -10.22 -20.51 -4.34
N GLU A 429 -10.91 -21.53 -4.82
CA GLU A 429 -10.79 -22.92 -4.38
C GLU A 429 -9.34 -23.47 -4.35
N PRO A 430 -8.48 -23.29 -5.37
CA PRO A 430 -7.12 -23.78 -5.34
C PRO A 430 -6.19 -22.99 -4.40
N VAL A 431 -6.56 -21.78 -4.02
CA VAL A 431 -5.78 -20.89 -3.12
C VAL A 431 -6.13 -21.17 -1.66
N TRP A 432 -7.36 -21.58 -1.38
CA TRP A 432 -7.87 -21.78 -0.03
C TRP A 432 -7.01 -22.69 0.86
N PRO A 433 -6.66 -23.94 0.46
CA PRO A 433 -5.86 -24.82 1.30
C PRO A 433 -4.42 -24.35 1.49
N LYS A 434 -3.90 -23.56 0.56
CA LYS A 434 -2.53 -23.04 0.61
C LYS A 434 -2.35 -22.03 1.75
N GLY A 435 -3.35 -21.18 2.04
CA GLY A 435 -3.30 -20.25 3.15
C GLY A 435 -3.23 -20.95 4.53
N GLU A 436 -3.82 -22.14 4.70
CA GLU A 436 -3.64 -22.96 5.92
C GLU A 436 -2.28 -23.60 6.01
N ALA A 437 -1.72 -23.92 4.85
CA ALA A 437 -0.44 -24.59 4.72
C ALA A 437 0.76 -23.63 4.76
N ASP A 438 0.54 -22.33 5.00
CA ASP A 438 1.56 -21.31 5.16
C ASP A 438 1.90 -21.07 6.64
N ALA A 439 3.19 -20.96 6.95
CA ALA A 439 3.66 -20.80 8.31
C ALA A 439 3.19 -19.50 8.97
N TYR A 440 3.13 -18.44 8.18
CA TYR A 440 2.75 -17.08 8.60
C TYR A 440 1.31 -16.69 8.20
N LEU A 441 0.49 -17.68 7.78
CA LEU A 441 -0.95 -17.52 7.48
C LEU A 441 -1.26 -16.58 6.30
N SER A 442 -0.31 -16.42 5.38
CA SER A 442 -0.41 -15.42 4.31
C SER A 442 0.23 -15.86 2.99
N TRP A 443 -0.03 -17.12 2.60
CA TRP A 443 0.53 -17.68 1.37
C TRP A 443 0.28 -16.79 0.14
N VAL A 444 1.30 -16.71 -0.72
CA VAL A 444 1.23 -16.10 -2.05
C VAL A 444 1.87 -17.02 -3.09
N PRO A 445 1.54 -16.87 -4.40
CA PRO A 445 2.10 -17.73 -5.46
C PRO A 445 3.60 -17.56 -5.66
N GLY A 446 4.18 -16.47 -5.17
CA GLY A 446 5.61 -16.18 -5.25
C GLY A 446 5.92 -14.81 -4.68
N TYR A 447 7.22 -14.53 -4.58
CA TYR A 447 7.76 -13.27 -4.09
C TYR A 447 8.61 -12.63 -5.18
N TRP A 448 8.31 -11.39 -5.51
CA TRP A 448 9.04 -10.54 -6.45
C TRP A 448 8.76 -9.07 -6.14
N TRP A 449 9.23 -8.16 -6.97
CA TRP A 449 8.97 -6.73 -6.81
C TRP A 449 7.47 -6.46 -6.57
N GLY A 450 7.14 -5.83 -5.45
CA GLY A 450 5.74 -5.55 -5.06
C GLY A 450 5.03 -6.70 -4.32
N SER A 451 5.76 -7.61 -3.68
CA SER A 451 5.16 -8.77 -2.97
C SER A 451 4.11 -8.39 -1.93
N ASN A 452 4.20 -7.21 -1.31
CA ASN A 452 3.17 -6.73 -0.37
C ASN A 452 1.84 -6.40 -1.07
N LEU A 453 1.85 -5.95 -2.33
CA LEU A 453 0.62 -5.84 -3.12
C LEU A 453 0.00 -7.23 -3.35
N ILE A 454 0.83 -8.23 -3.68
CA ILE A 454 0.35 -9.61 -3.88
C ILE A 454 -0.28 -10.13 -2.58
N LYS A 455 0.35 -9.88 -1.43
CA LYS A 455 -0.23 -10.18 -0.11
C LYS A 455 -1.58 -9.48 0.08
N ALA A 456 -1.66 -8.18 -0.16
CA ALA A 456 -2.89 -7.42 -0.02
C ALA A 456 -4.01 -7.92 -0.95
N ASN A 457 -3.71 -8.17 -2.23
CA ASN A 457 -4.68 -8.66 -3.21
C ASN A 457 -5.15 -10.09 -2.90
N THR A 458 -4.26 -10.97 -2.42
CA THR A 458 -4.66 -12.32 -1.98
C THR A 458 -5.57 -12.25 -0.74
N GLY A 459 -5.28 -11.34 0.19
CA GLY A 459 -6.16 -11.06 1.33
C GLY A 459 -7.53 -10.53 0.89
N ASN A 460 -7.56 -9.61 -0.09
CA ASN A 460 -8.78 -9.10 -0.68
C ASN A 460 -9.60 -10.20 -1.36
N LEU A 461 -8.96 -11.15 -2.06
CA LEU A 461 -9.65 -12.27 -2.69
C LEU A 461 -10.48 -13.08 -1.68
N PHE A 462 -9.93 -13.36 -0.49
CA PHE A 462 -10.67 -14.03 0.58
C PHE A 462 -11.76 -13.14 1.19
N ALA A 463 -11.49 -11.85 1.38
CA ALA A 463 -12.50 -10.90 1.87
C ALA A 463 -13.67 -10.76 0.89
N ASP A 464 -13.41 -10.79 -0.42
CA ASP A 464 -14.41 -10.72 -1.49
C ASP A 464 -15.35 -11.93 -1.48
N GLU A 465 -14.89 -13.11 -1.09
CA GLU A 465 -15.77 -14.26 -0.90
C GLU A 465 -16.88 -13.98 0.11
N ALA A 466 -16.52 -13.35 1.23
CA ALA A 466 -17.48 -12.95 2.25
C ALA A 466 -18.36 -11.77 1.79
N LEU A 467 -17.76 -10.75 1.17
CA LEU A 467 -18.45 -9.54 0.71
C LEU A 467 -19.54 -9.85 -0.32
N TYR A 468 -19.19 -10.65 -1.31
CA TYR A 468 -20.09 -10.96 -2.43
C TYR A 468 -20.97 -12.18 -2.18
N GLY A 469 -20.83 -12.84 -1.01
CA GLY A 469 -21.62 -14.00 -0.63
C GLY A 469 -21.47 -15.15 -1.62
N LEU A 470 -20.24 -15.47 -2.00
CA LEU A 470 -19.97 -16.54 -3.00
C LEU A 470 -20.26 -17.92 -2.45
N GLY A 471 -20.16 -18.12 -1.14
CA GLY A 471 -20.67 -19.30 -0.43
C GLY A 471 -19.84 -20.57 -0.54
N ALA A 472 -18.62 -20.51 -1.07
CA ALA A 472 -17.71 -21.65 -1.10
C ALA A 472 -17.25 -22.03 0.32
N HIS A 473 -17.00 -21.03 1.17
CA HIS A 473 -16.59 -21.19 2.56
C HIS A 473 -17.43 -20.28 3.49
N PRO A 474 -17.50 -20.58 4.81
CA PRO A 474 -18.17 -19.69 5.77
C PRO A 474 -17.53 -18.29 5.77
N ALA A 475 -18.34 -17.23 5.71
CA ALA A 475 -17.87 -15.85 5.66
C ALA A 475 -16.87 -15.50 6.79
N GLY A 476 -17.11 -15.99 8.03
CA GLY A 476 -16.18 -15.80 9.14
C GLY A 476 -14.82 -16.47 8.92
N ALA A 477 -14.77 -17.62 8.25
CA ALA A 477 -13.53 -18.30 7.90
C ALA A 477 -12.78 -17.55 6.78
N ALA A 478 -13.51 -17.04 5.78
CA ALA A 478 -12.95 -16.20 4.72
C ALA A 478 -12.33 -14.92 5.29
N MET A 479 -13.03 -14.23 6.18
CA MET A 479 -12.50 -13.04 6.86
C MET A 479 -11.32 -13.35 7.78
N ALA A 480 -11.31 -14.48 8.48
CA ALA A 480 -10.15 -14.90 9.28
C ALA A 480 -8.93 -15.17 8.38
N ARG A 481 -9.14 -15.72 7.18
CA ARG A 481 -8.09 -15.91 6.18
C ARG A 481 -7.53 -14.57 5.69
N ALA A 482 -8.41 -13.63 5.33
CA ALA A 482 -8.03 -12.28 4.93
C ALA A 482 -7.24 -11.53 6.01
N ALA A 483 -7.60 -11.71 7.30
CA ALA A 483 -6.90 -11.10 8.43
C ALA A 483 -5.43 -11.55 8.51
N GLY A 484 -5.09 -12.77 8.13
CA GLY A 484 -3.70 -13.27 8.10
C GLY A 484 -2.79 -12.38 7.25
N TYR A 485 -3.29 -11.86 6.13
CA TYR A 485 -2.54 -10.95 5.25
C TYR A 485 -2.36 -9.55 5.85
N VAL A 486 -3.37 -9.03 6.56
CA VAL A 486 -3.22 -7.79 7.35
C VAL A 486 -2.12 -8.00 8.40
N HIS A 487 -2.20 -9.09 9.16
CA HIS A 487 -1.22 -9.38 10.21
C HIS A 487 0.20 -9.57 9.66
N TYR A 488 0.35 -10.18 8.47
CA TYR A 488 1.66 -10.30 7.83
C TYR A 488 2.28 -8.91 7.56
N ILE A 489 1.52 -8.00 6.97
CA ILE A 489 1.97 -6.61 6.72
C ILE A 489 2.26 -5.88 8.03
N HIS A 490 1.57 -6.22 9.11
CA HIS A 490 1.68 -5.60 10.43
C HIS A 490 2.71 -6.24 11.38
N GLY A 491 3.46 -7.26 10.91
CA GLY A 491 4.56 -7.83 11.71
C GLY A 491 4.51 -9.33 11.94
N VAL A 492 3.45 -10.06 11.58
CA VAL A 492 3.43 -11.52 11.63
C VAL A 492 4.14 -12.09 10.41
N ASN A 493 5.44 -11.87 10.34
CA ASN A 493 6.33 -12.31 9.28
C ASN A 493 7.72 -12.65 9.86
N PRO A 494 8.63 -13.33 9.13
CA PRO A 494 9.93 -13.77 9.66
C PRO A 494 10.81 -12.64 10.21
N LEU A 495 10.58 -11.41 9.76
CA LEU A 495 11.36 -10.23 10.17
C LEU A 495 10.72 -9.49 11.35
N GLY A 496 9.51 -9.87 11.77
CA GLY A 496 8.71 -9.08 12.70
C GLY A 496 8.51 -7.63 12.20
N LYS A 497 8.55 -7.41 10.89
CA LYS A 497 8.57 -6.09 10.25
C LYS A 497 7.14 -5.62 9.96
N VAL A 498 6.80 -4.42 10.42
CA VAL A 498 5.64 -3.68 9.91
C VAL A 498 6.07 -3.00 8.62
N TYR A 499 5.50 -3.41 7.49
CA TYR A 499 5.88 -2.91 6.16
C TYR A 499 5.34 -1.52 5.82
N LEU A 500 4.85 -0.79 6.82
CA LEU A 500 4.46 0.62 6.74
C LEU A 500 5.58 1.50 7.30
N SER A 501 5.83 2.64 6.64
CA SER A 501 6.87 3.58 7.06
C SER A 501 6.52 4.32 8.34
N ASN A 502 7.49 4.47 9.27
CA ASN A 502 7.47 5.41 10.40
C ASN A 502 6.22 5.32 11.29
N MET A 503 5.76 4.11 11.63
CA MET A 503 4.51 3.87 12.38
C MET A 503 4.71 3.73 13.89
N LYS A 504 5.88 4.07 14.43
CA LYS A 504 6.19 3.92 15.85
C LYS A 504 5.21 4.68 16.76
N ALA A 505 4.76 5.86 16.33
CA ALA A 505 3.78 6.65 17.09
C ALA A 505 2.41 5.96 17.24
N LEU A 506 2.10 5.00 16.36
CA LEU A 506 0.90 4.17 16.42
C LEU A 506 1.15 2.77 17.02
N GLY A 507 2.31 2.55 17.66
CA GLY A 507 2.62 1.31 18.38
C GLY A 507 3.56 0.35 17.64
N ALA A 508 3.77 0.50 16.33
CA ALA A 508 4.62 -0.38 15.54
C ALA A 508 6.10 -0.01 15.66
N SER A 509 6.77 -0.56 16.66
CA SER A 509 8.17 -0.24 16.97
C SER A 509 9.16 -0.72 15.90
N ASN A 510 8.85 -1.82 15.17
CA ASN A 510 9.66 -2.34 14.06
C ASN A 510 9.06 -2.00 12.70
N SER A 511 8.54 -0.79 12.52
CA SER A 511 8.09 -0.29 11.22
C SER A 511 9.27 0.03 10.30
N VAL A 512 8.99 0.21 9.00
CA VAL A 512 10.00 0.61 8.01
C VAL A 512 10.62 1.94 8.41
N ASN A 513 11.95 1.98 8.46
CA ASN A 513 12.72 3.16 8.88
C ASN A 513 13.15 4.03 7.72
N ARG A 514 13.41 3.43 6.56
CA ARG A 514 13.79 4.10 5.31
C ARG A 514 13.38 3.24 4.12
N PHE A 515 13.07 3.88 3.02
CA PHE A 515 12.67 3.23 1.79
C PHE A 515 13.03 4.12 0.58
N TYR A 516 12.99 3.57 -0.62
CA TYR A 516 13.28 4.33 -1.83
C TYR A 516 12.13 5.29 -2.12
N HIS A 517 12.44 6.57 -2.09
CA HIS A 517 11.55 7.65 -2.47
C HIS A 517 12.35 8.92 -2.68
N THR A 518 12.07 9.67 -3.73
CA THR A 518 12.81 10.88 -4.10
C THR A 518 12.77 11.95 -2.99
N TRP A 519 11.62 12.16 -2.35
CA TRP A 519 11.53 13.10 -1.22
C TRP A 519 12.40 12.67 -0.03
N PHE A 520 12.37 11.39 0.28
CA PHE A 520 13.06 10.81 1.45
C PHE A 520 14.46 10.29 1.10
N ALA A 521 15.07 10.86 0.07
CA ALA A 521 16.36 10.41 -0.46
C ALA A 521 17.49 10.40 0.58
N PRO A 522 18.51 9.54 0.42
CA PRO A 522 19.68 9.51 1.28
C PRO A 522 20.33 10.89 1.44
N GLY A 523 20.63 11.25 2.70
CA GLY A 523 21.22 12.56 3.03
C GLY A 523 20.21 13.68 3.28
N SER A 524 18.93 13.48 2.99
CA SER A 524 17.86 14.43 3.35
C SER A 524 17.54 14.37 4.86
N THR A 525 16.78 15.35 5.35
CA THR A 525 16.29 15.37 6.73
C THR A 525 15.18 14.35 6.97
N TRP A 526 14.75 13.64 5.96
CA TRP A 526 13.67 12.64 5.97
C TRP A 526 14.14 11.22 5.64
N ALA A 527 15.45 11.00 5.44
CA ALA A 527 15.97 9.75 4.87
C ALA A 527 15.77 8.49 5.75
N ASP A 528 15.87 8.59 7.07
CA ASP A 528 15.84 7.44 7.98
C ASP A 528 15.31 7.87 9.36
N VAL A 529 14.31 7.19 9.88
CA VAL A 529 13.70 7.46 11.20
C VAL A 529 14.72 7.45 12.34
N ARG A 530 15.78 6.64 12.23
CA ARG A 530 16.78 6.44 13.29
C ARG A 530 17.89 7.48 13.30
N THR A 531 18.20 8.07 12.15
CA THR A 531 19.42 8.87 11.95
C THR A 531 19.16 10.25 11.37
N SER A 532 18.04 10.48 10.71
CA SER A 532 17.66 11.78 10.17
C SER A 532 16.84 12.58 11.17
N LYS A 533 16.65 13.87 10.92
CA LYS A 533 15.92 14.76 11.81
C LYS A 533 14.45 14.35 11.99
N PHE A 534 13.80 13.90 10.92
CA PHE A 534 12.36 13.59 10.91
C PHE A 534 12.05 12.14 10.51
N GLY A 535 12.86 11.54 9.62
CA GLY A 535 12.50 10.30 8.93
C GLY A 535 11.39 10.51 7.88
N PRO A 536 11.09 9.49 7.06
CA PRO A 536 10.04 9.56 6.06
C PRO A 536 8.67 9.77 6.69
N ALA A 537 7.70 10.26 5.89
CA ALA A 537 6.33 10.39 6.34
C ALA A 537 5.72 9.01 6.71
N PRO A 538 4.79 8.96 7.66
CA PRO A 538 4.20 7.70 8.11
C PRO A 538 3.18 7.15 7.12
N GLY A 539 3.02 5.81 7.11
CA GLY A 539 1.91 5.14 6.47
C GLY A 539 2.15 4.62 5.06
N TYR A 540 3.32 4.83 4.45
CA TYR A 540 3.66 4.30 3.13
C TYR A 540 3.89 2.79 3.19
N LEU A 541 3.15 2.01 2.41
CA LEU A 541 3.41 0.59 2.22
C LEU A 541 4.54 0.40 1.20
N VAL A 542 5.59 -0.31 1.60
CA VAL A 542 6.73 -0.61 0.72
C VAL A 542 6.53 -1.91 -0.06
N GLY A 543 7.33 -2.11 -1.12
CA GLY A 543 7.24 -3.26 -2.03
C GLY A 543 7.25 -4.62 -1.34
N GLY A 544 8.11 -4.82 -0.33
CA GLY A 544 8.17 -6.07 0.43
C GLY A 544 9.29 -7.01 0.01
N ALA A 545 9.26 -8.23 0.51
CA ALA A 545 10.29 -9.23 0.28
C ALA A 545 10.42 -9.58 -1.22
N ASN A 546 11.66 -9.54 -1.74
CA ASN A 546 11.96 -9.84 -3.13
C ASN A 546 13.24 -10.68 -3.27
N PRO A 547 13.15 -12.01 -3.34
CA PRO A 547 14.31 -12.89 -3.53
C PRO A 547 14.93 -12.77 -4.93
N THR A 548 14.23 -12.17 -5.90
CA THR A 548 14.75 -11.94 -7.25
C THR A 548 15.58 -10.66 -7.36
N TYR A 549 15.67 -9.87 -6.28
CA TYR A 549 16.43 -8.64 -6.24
C TYR A 549 17.88 -8.84 -6.69
N THR A 550 18.31 -7.95 -7.55
CA THR A 550 19.71 -7.79 -7.90
C THR A 550 19.99 -6.34 -8.25
N TRP A 551 21.25 -5.92 -8.15
CA TRP A 551 21.65 -4.59 -8.59
C TRP A 551 21.90 -4.52 -10.10
N SER A 552 22.00 -3.32 -10.66
CA SER A 552 22.27 -3.11 -12.07
C SER A 552 23.58 -3.76 -12.53
N LYS A 553 23.60 -4.29 -13.75
CA LYS A 553 24.78 -4.86 -14.39
C LYS A 553 25.92 -3.84 -14.42
N GLY A 554 27.14 -4.29 -14.04
CA GLY A 554 28.33 -3.46 -14.00
C GLY A 554 28.63 -2.79 -12.66
N CYS A 555 27.75 -2.88 -11.68
CA CYS A 555 28.08 -2.65 -10.30
C CYS A 555 29.09 -3.75 -9.84
N PRO A 556 30.21 -3.45 -9.19
CA PRO A 556 30.69 -2.18 -8.65
C PRO A 556 31.48 -1.29 -9.61
N GLN A 557 31.69 -1.70 -10.86
CA GLN A 557 32.54 -0.95 -11.82
C GLN A 557 31.95 0.42 -12.16
N ILE A 558 30.61 0.55 -12.10
CA ILE A 558 29.90 1.79 -12.41
C ILE A 558 29.96 2.78 -11.24
N ASN A 559 29.87 2.29 -10.00
CA ASN A 559 29.71 3.14 -8.83
C ASN A 559 30.46 2.57 -7.61
N ALA A 560 31.35 3.38 -7.03
CA ALA A 560 32.12 3.03 -5.84
C ALA A 560 31.27 2.75 -4.58
N ARG A 561 29.98 3.12 -4.58
CA ARG A 561 29.04 2.77 -3.49
C ARG A 561 28.60 1.30 -3.54
N CYS A 562 28.76 0.63 -4.68
CA CYS A 562 28.51 -0.81 -4.75
C CYS A 562 29.55 -1.59 -3.95
N GLY A 563 29.13 -2.58 -3.20
CA GLY A 563 30.01 -3.56 -2.56
C GLY A 563 30.59 -4.56 -3.57
N SER A 564 31.11 -5.69 -3.09
CA SER A 564 31.59 -6.80 -3.92
C SER A 564 30.47 -7.71 -4.41
N ALA A 565 29.29 -7.66 -3.78
CA ALA A 565 28.09 -8.42 -4.10
C ALA A 565 26.85 -7.61 -3.73
N PRO A 566 25.66 -7.94 -4.28
CA PRO A 566 24.40 -7.32 -3.87
C PRO A 566 24.18 -7.40 -2.36
N PRO A 567 23.50 -6.42 -1.74
CA PRO A 567 23.15 -6.48 -0.32
C PRO A 567 22.44 -7.79 0.05
N SER A 568 22.89 -8.41 1.15
CA SER A 568 22.27 -9.63 1.66
C SER A 568 21.96 -9.48 3.16
N PRO A 569 20.68 -9.46 3.59
CA PRO A 569 19.49 -9.43 2.74
C PRO A 569 19.43 -8.19 1.82
N PRO A 570 18.64 -8.19 0.71
CA PRO A 570 17.66 -9.20 0.26
C PRO A 570 18.27 -10.41 -0.45
N ALA A 571 19.42 -10.22 -1.17
CA ALA A 571 19.97 -11.26 -2.06
C ALA A 571 20.31 -12.56 -1.30
N GLY A 572 19.96 -13.71 -1.91
CA GLY A 572 20.34 -15.03 -1.40
C GLY A 572 19.63 -15.47 -0.12
N GLN A 573 18.51 -14.85 0.23
CA GLN A 573 17.69 -15.21 1.39
C GLN A 573 16.52 -16.11 1.00
N PRO A 574 15.94 -16.87 1.96
CA PRO A 574 14.59 -17.41 1.81
C PRO A 574 13.61 -16.31 1.42
N ASP A 575 12.58 -16.67 0.67
CA ASP A 575 11.67 -15.72 0.03
C ASP A 575 11.15 -14.63 0.97
N GLU A 576 10.62 -15.01 2.14
CA GLU A 576 10.05 -14.08 3.12
C GLU A 576 11.08 -13.29 3.93
N LYS A 577 12.37 -13.68 3.86
CA LYS A 577 13.50 -12.97 4.47
C LYS A 577 14.26 -12.07 3.50
N ALA A 578 13.88 -12.07 2.23
CA ALA A 578 14.53 -11.29 1.18
C ALA A 578 14.14 -9.80 1.22
N TYR A 579 14.35 -9.17 2.39
CA TYR A 579 14.02 -7.76 2.62
C TYR A 579 15.00 -7.11 3.59
N THR A 580 15.32 -5.85 3.35
CA THR A 580 15.97 -4.94 4.30
C THR A 580 15.51 -3.50 4.03
N ASP A 581 15.51 -2.64 5.07
CA ASP A 581 15.29 -1.21 4.89
C ASP A 581 16.52 -0.57 4.22
N PHE A 582 16.42 -0.17 2.96
CA PHE A 582 17.42 0.61 2.25
C PHE A 582 16.78 1.55 1.22
N SER A 583 17.51 2.57 0.74
CA SER A 583 16.92 3.65 -0.06
C SER A 583 17.88 4.12 -1.16
N ASP A 584 18.79 3.27 -1.60
CA ASP A 584 19.78 3.60 -2.61
C ASP A 584 19.18 3.44 -4.01
N GLY A 585 19.27 4.53 -4.81
CA GLY A 585 18.87 4.51 -6.20
C GLY A 585 19.86 3.75 -7.09
N TRP A 586 19.74 3.95 -8.41
CA TRP A 586 20.66 3.37 -9.38
C TRP A 586 22.14 3.58 -8.99
N PRO A 587 22.98 2.57 -9.10
CA PRO A 587 22.78 1.21 -9.61
C PRO A 587 22.53 0.13 -8.53
N ILE A 588 22.18 0.50 -7.30
CA ILE A 588 21.84 -0.42 -6.20
C ILE A 588 20.40 -0.91 -6.31
N ASP A 589 19.52 -0.12 -6.92
CA ASP A 589 18.15 -0.46 -7.32
C ASP A 589 17.26 -0.92 -6.15
N SER A 590 17.36 -0.22 -5.00
CA SER A 590 16.57 -0.57 -3.81
C SER A 590 15.06 -0.48 -4.04
N TRP A 591 14.63 0.22 -5.11
CA TRP A 591 13.23 0.29 -5.53
C TRP A 591 12.59 -1.09 -5.75
N GLU A 592 13.34 -2.10 -6.21
CA GLU A 592 12.82 -3.46 -6.38
C GLU A 592 12.32 -4.12 -5.08
N VAL A 593 12.62 -3.52 -3.92
CA VAL A 593 12.32 -4.08 -2.58
C VAL A 593 11.55 -3.08 -1.72
N THR A 594 11.99 -1.82 -1.71
CA THR A 594 11.52 -0.85 -0.72
C THR A 594 10.75 0.32 -1.29
N GLU A 595 10.62 0.46 -2.61
CA GLU A 595 9.79 1.52 -3.17
C GLU A 595 8.33 1.36 -2.76
N ASP A 596 7.69 2.46 -2.47
CA ASP A 596 6.23 2.54 -2.35
C ASP A 596 5.58 2.64 -3.74
N SER A 597 4.28 2.44 -3.79
CA SER A 597 3.45 2.73 -4.97
C SER A 597 2.01 2.96 -4.55
N GLU A 598 1.33 3.85 -5.28
CA GLU A 598 -0.11 4.06 -5.13
C GLU A 598 -0.89 2.73 -5.25
N ALA A 599 -0.49 1.84 -6.19
CA ALA A 599 -1.12 0.53 -6.34
C ALA A 599 -1.01 -0.32 -5.06
N TYR A 600 0.17 -0.34 -4.42
CA TYR A 600 0.39 -1.11 -3.19
C TYR A 600 -0.46 -0.57 -2.06
N GLN A 601 -0.45 0.74 -1.93
CA GLN A 601 -1.19 1.46 -0.90
C GLN A 601 -2.69 1.21 -0.99
N ILE A 602 -3.27 1.33 -2.18
CA ILE A 602 -4.70 1.18 -2.42
C ILE A 602 -5.15 -0.27 -2.18
N GLY A 603 -4.37 -1.27 -2.63
CA GLY A 603 -4.64 -2.68 -2.33
C GLY A 603 -4.67 -2.95 -0.83
N TYR A 604 -3.74 -2.37 -0.08
CA TYR A 604 -3.70 -2.48 1.38
C TYR A 604 -4.83 -1.72 2.07
N ILE A 605 -5.15 -0.49 1.64
CA ILE A 605 -6.28 0.31 2.17
C ILE A 605 -7.57 -0.49 2.03
N ARG A 606 -7.82 -1.11 0.87
CA ARG A 606 -9.00 -1.94 0.64
C ARG A 606 -9.07 -3.10 1.63
N LEU A 607 -7.97 -3.82 1.81
CA LEU A 607 -7.90 -4.96 2.73
C LEU A 607 -8.12 -4.52 4.17
N LEU A 608 -7.43 -3.46 4.63
CA LEU A 608 -7.52 -2.98 6.00
C LEU A 608 -8.92 -2.43 6.33
N ALA A 609 -9.58 -1.75 5.37
CA ALA A 609 -10.92 -1.19 5.53
C ALA A 609 -11.98 -2.25 5.90
N ARG A 610 -11.76 -3.52 5.54
CA ARG A 610 -12.64 -4.64 5.93
C ARG A 610 -12.72 -4.84 7.44
N PHE A 611 -11.66 -4.48 8.17
CA PHE A 611 -11.48 -4.69 9.60
C PHE A 611 -11.67 -3.41 10.45
N VAL A 612 -12.13 -2.32 9.85
CA VAL A 612 -12.47 -1.06 10.50
C VAL A 612 -13.99 -0.89 10.51
N ASP A 613 -14.57 -0.60 11.70
CA ASP A 613 -16.01 -0.35 11.88
C ASP A 613 -16.29 1.13 12.22
#